data_8c92a560027c8b09e3383c5cb283e508
#
_entry.id   8c92a560027c8b09e3383c5cb283e508
#
_cell.length_a   1.000
_cell.length_b   1.000
_cell.length_c   1.000
_cell.angle_alpha   90.00
_cell.angle_beta   90.00
_cell.angle_gamma   90.00
#
_symmetry.space_group_name_H-M   'P 1'
#
loop_
_entity.id
_entity.type
_entity.pdbx_description
1 polymer ?
#
loop_
_entity_poly.entity_id
_entity_poly.type
_entity_poly.pdbx_seq_one_letter_code
_entity_poly.pdbx_strand_id
1 'polypeptide(L)'
;MSAPTICPVCPHHCRLAPGETGICQARTNRKGYIVPSGYGVLASMALDPIEKKPLARFMPGSNILSIGFYGCNMRCPFCQNYTISQRAPKQNARRVSPREVLADAAEFKRTRGNIGVAYTYNEPLTNYEYVRDTAHLIHEAGMVNVLVTNG
;
A
#
# COMPACT_ATOMS: atom_id res chain seq x y z
N MET A 1 32.83 1.77 -5.13
CA MET A 1 31.37 2.11 -5.21
C MET A 1 30.64 0.88 -5.65
N SER A 2 29.60 0.43 -4.93
CA SER A 2 28.82 -0.74 -5.33
C SER A 2 28.03 -0.47 -6.62
N ALA A 3 27.89 -1.50 -7.48
CA ALA A 3 27.19 -1.38 -8.75
C ALA A 3 25.70 -1.05 -8.54
N PRO A 4 25.04 -0.37 -9.51
CA PRO A 4 23.61 -0.15 -9.49
C PRO A 4 22.84 -1.47 -9.48
N THR A 5 21.72 -1.52 -8.77
CA THR A 5 20.82 -2.69 -8.68
C THR A 5 19.55 -2.43 -9.47
N ILE A 6 19.08 -3.43 -10.21
CA ILE A 6 17.81 -3.34 -10.93
C ILE A 6 16.66 -3.67 -9.97
N CYS A 7 15.64 -2.79 -9.91
CA CYS A 7 14.44 -3.03 -9.13
C CYS A 7 13.52 -4.03 -9.87
N PRO A 8 13.16 -5.17 -9.26
CA PRO A 8 12.34 -6.19 -9.92
C PRO A 8 10.82 -6.02 -9.72
N VAL A 9 10.37 -4.95 -9.05
CA VAL A 9 9.00 -4.88 -8.50
C VAL A 9 7.94 -4.53 -9.55
N CYS A 10 8.31 -3.77 -10.58
CA CYS A 10 7.36 -3.37 -11.63
C CYS A 10 8.05 -3.29 -13.01
N PRO A 11 7.29 -3.16 -14.11
CA PRO A 11 7.84 -3.13 -15.48
C PRO A 11 8.85 -2.02 -15.77
N HIS A 12 8.97 -1.00 -14.92
CA HIS A 12 9.99 0.05 -15.10
C HIS A 12 11.42 -0.44 -14.90
N HIS A 13 11.64 -1.52 -14.15
CA HIS A 13 12.96 -2.09 -13.91
C HIS A 13 14.04 -1.04 -13.61
N CYS A 14 13.72 -0.06 -12.75
CA CYS A 14 14.60 1.07 -12.43
C CYS A 14 15.99 0.57 -12.03
N ARG A 15 17.03 1.08 -12.69
CA ARG A 15 18.42 0.84 -12.35
C ARG A 15 18.86 1.90 -11.34
N LEU A 16 19.05 1.50 -10.08
CA LEU A 16 19.25 2.39 -8.94
C LEU A 16 20.67 2.23 -8.38
N ALA A 17 21.42 3.32 -8.34
CA ALA A 17 22.66 3.37 -7.57
C ALA A 17 22.36 3.33 -6.05
N PRO A 18 23.34 3.00 -5.20
CA PRO A 18 23.15 3.02 -3.74
C PRO A 18 22.63 4.38 -3.26
N GLY A 19 21.52 4.37 -2.53
CA GLY A 19 20.81 5.57 -2.04
C GLY A 19 19.75 6.12 -3.00
N GLU A 20 19.73 5.71 -4.27
CA GLU A 20 18.72 6.17 -5.22
C GLU A 20 17.34 5.54 -4.99
N THR A 21 16.33 6.32 -5.32
CA THR A 21 14.91 5.92 -5.24
C THR A 21 14.33 5.80 -6.65
N GLY A 22 13.52 4.76 -6.88
CA GLY A 22 12.86 4.52 -8.14
C GLY A 22 11.80 5.57 -8.50
N ILE A 23 11.37 5.57 -9.77
CA ILE A 23 10.34 6.48 -10.29
C ILE A 23 9.06 6.48 -9.44
N CYS A 24 8.72 5.36 -8.82
CA CYS A 24 7.55 5.21 -7.95
C CYS A 24 7.68 5.94 -6.61
N GLN A 25 8.84 6.44 -6.22
CA GLN A 25 9.13 7.06 -4.91
C GLN A 25 8.95 6.11 -3.69
N ALA A 26 8.65 4.84 -3.94
CA ALA A 26 8.36 3.83 -2.90
C ALA A 26 9.47 2.79 -2.73
N ARG A 27 10.45 2.72 -3.65
CA ARG A 27 11.53 1.73 -3.63
C ARG A 27 12.89 2.41 -3.67
N THR A 28 13.79 2.03 -2.77
CA THR A 28 15.14 2.61 -2.67
C THR A 28 16.19 1.51 -2.66
N ASN A 29 17.32 1.76 -3.33
CA ASN A 29 18.50 0.90 -3.18
C ASN A 29 19.22 1.24 -1.87
N ARG A 30 19.19 0.35 -0.90
CA ARG A 30 20.00 0.43 0.33
C ARG A 30 21.12 -0.60 0.27
N LYS A 31 22.35 -0.13 0.04
CA LYS A 31 23.58 -0.97 0.05
C LYS A 31 23.48 -2.20 -0.87
N GLY A 32 22.89 -2.05 -2.06
CA GLY A 32 22.73 -3.13 -3.04
C GLY A 32 21.39 -3.88 -2.97
N TYR A 33 20.54 -3.61 -1.99
CA TYR A 33 19.23 -4.23 -1.85
C TYR A 33 18.11 -3.24 -2.16
N ILE A 34 17.12 -3.68 -2.93
CA ILE A 34 15.92 -2.88 -3.20
C ILE A 34 14.91 -3.11 -2.08
N VAL A 35 14.64 -2.06 -1.33
CA VAL A 35 13.76 -2.10 -0.15
C VAL A 35 12.63 -1.08 -0.26
N PRO A 36 11.49 -1.27 0.44
CA PRO A 36 10.46 -0.23 0.53
C PRO A 36 11.01 0.99 1.27
N SER A 37 10.83 2.17 0.68
CA SER A 37 11.26 3.46 1.27
C SER A 37 10.51 3.80 2.55
N GLY A 38 9.25 3.35 2.65
CA GLY A 38 8.33 3.67 3.74
C GLY A 38 7.52 2.47 4.24
N TYR A 39 8.18 1.36 4.62
CA TYR A 39 7.46 0.24 5.23
C TYR A 39 6.67 0.71 6.46
N GLY A 40 5.35 0.48 6.44
CA GLY A 40 4.43 0.90 7.49
C GLY A 40 4.06 2.40 7.49
N VAL A 41 4.58 3.20 6.57
CA VAL A 41 4.18 4.61 6.45
C VAL A 41 2.94 4.69 5.58
N LEU A 42 1.78 4.84 6.22
CA LEU A 42 0.50 5.00 5.53
C LEU A 42 0.24 6.48 5.22
N ALA A 43 -0.19 6.75 3.99
CA ALA A 43 -0.61 8.08 3.54
C ALA A 43 -2.06 8.37 3.89
N SER A 44 -2.88 7.31 3.95
CA SER A 44 -4.31 7.39 4.25
C SER A 44 -4.79 6.10 4.91
N MET A 45 -5.74 6.24 5.83
CA MET A 45 -6.49 5.12 6.42
C MET A 45 -7.91 5.61 6.68
N ALA A 46 -8.91 4.92 6.13
CA ALA A 46 -10.33 5.26 6.27
C ALA A 46 -11.22 4.02 6.16
N LEU A 47 -12.34 4.03 6.88
CA LEU A 47 -13.39 3.02 6.69
C LEU A 47 -14.33 3.50 5.58
N ASP A 48 -14.34 2.79 4.47
CA ASP A 48 -15.11 3.13 3.27
C ASP A 48 -16.19 2.08 2.97
N PRO A 49 -17.31 2.46 2.33
CA PRO A 49 -18.19 1.49 1.67
C PRO A 49 -17.42 0.68 0.62
N ILE A 50 -17.74 -0.62 0.51
CA ILE A 50 -17.07 -1.53 -0.45
C ILE A 50 -17.22 -1.07 -1.90
N GLU A 51 -18.34 -0.40 -2.21
CA GLU A 51 -18.65 0.12 -3.54
C GLU A 51 -17.65 1.18 -4.04
N LYS A 52 -16.95 1.87 -3.11
CA LYS A 52 -15.83 2.77 -3.48
C LYS A 52 -14.62 2.03 -4.07
N LYS A 53 -14.59 0.70 -3.97
CA LYS A 53 -13.51 -0.14 -4.53
C LYS A 53 -13.91 -0.78 -5.86
N PRO A 54 -14.75 -0.17 -6.68
CA PRO A 54 -15.61 -0.66 -7.78
C PRO A 54 -16.05 -2.13 -7.64
N LEU A 55 -16.45 -2.55 -6.45
CA LEU A 55 -16.87 -3.92 -6.13
C LEU A 55 -18.35 -3.98 -5.79
N ALA A 56 -19.21 -3.48 -6.69
CA ALA A 56 -20.64 -3.34 -6.47
C ALA A 56 -21.40 -4.68 -6.20
N ARG A 57 -20.81 -5.81 -6.60
CA ARG A 57 -21.42 -7.15 -6.41
C ARG A 57 -20.74 -8.00 -5.34
N PHE A 58 -19.67 -7.50 -4.74
CA PHE A 58 -18.95 -8.20 -3.69
C PHE A 58 -19.36 -7.64 -2.33
N MET A 59 -20.10 -8.42 -1.54
CA MET A 59 -20.58 -8.06 -0.20
C MET A 59 -21.25 -6.66 -0.13
N PRO A 60 -22.28 -6.37 -0.97
CA PRO A 60 -22.87 -5.04 -1.09
C PRO A 60 -23.34 -4.48 0.25
N GLY A 61 -23.16 -3.17 0.46
CA GLY A 61 -23.53 -2.48 1.70
C GLY A 61 -22.57 -2.69 2.87
N SER A 62 -21.47 -3.44 2.69
CA SER A 62 -20.46 -3.62 3.73
C SER A 62 -19.44 -2.47 3.75
N ASN A 63 -18.74 -2.36 4.87
CA ASN A 63 -17.59 -1.46 5.01
C ASN A 63 -16.26 -2.20 4.88
N ILE A 64 -15.24 -1.52 4.39
CA ILE A 64 -13.87 -2.05 4.31
C ILE A 64 -12.86 -1.00 4.76
N LEU A 65 -11.92 -1.40 5.63
CA LEU A 65 -10.82 -0.55 6.06
C LEU A 65 -9.85 -0.35 4.90
N SER A 66 -9.80 0.86 4.37
CA SER A 66 -8.97 1.24 3.23
C SER A 66 -7.67 1.85 3.70
N ILE A 67 -6.56 1.33 3.24
CA ILE A 67 -5.23 1.88 3.49
C ILE A 67 -4.52 2.23 2.19
N GLY A 68 -3.81 3.35 2.21
CA GLY A 68 -3.02 3.84 1.09
C GLY A 68 -1.61 4.21 1.51
N PHE A 69 -0.71 4.16 0.56
CA PHE A 69 0.71 4.40 0.75
C PHE A 69 1.14 5.71 0.08
N TYR A 70 2.41 6.03 0.17
CA TYR A 70 3.04 7.04 -0.67
C TYR A 70 3.68 6.36 -1.89
N GLY A 71 3.69 7.09 -3.00
CA GLY A 71 4.29 6.63 -4.25
C GLY A 71 3.37 5.76 -5.10
N CYS A 72 3.67 5.70 -6.39
CA CYS A 72 2.98 4.89 -7.38
C CYS A 72 3.89 4.70 -8.61
N ASN A 73 3.82 3.55 -9.25
CA ASN A 73 4.57 3.29 -10.49
C ASN A 73 3.95 3.96 -11.74
N MET A 74 2.77 4.57 -11.61
CA MET A 74 2.11 5.34 -12.67
C MET A 74 2.00 6.83 -12.32
N ARG A 75 1.88 7.68 -13.36
CA ARG A 75 1.71 9.13 -13.25
C ARG A 75 0.48 9.59 -14.05
N CYS A 76 -0.68 9.00 -13.72
CA CYS A 76 -1.94 9.32 -14.41
C CYS A 76 -2.28 10.81 -14.24
N PRO A 77 -2.53 11.57 -15.33
CA PRO A 77 -2.83 13.00 -15.25
C PRO A 77 -4.16 13.29 -14.53
N PHE A 78 -5.06 12.32 -14.48
CA PHE A 78 -6.36 12.40 -13.81
C PHE A 78 -6.36 11.74 -12.41
N CYS A 79 -5.20 11.47 -11.81
CA CYS A 79 -5.13 10.78 -10.52
C CYS A 79 -5.74 11.63 -9.40
N GLN A 80 -6.84 11.17 -8.81
CA GLN A 80 -7.49 11.84 -7.68
C GLN A 80 -6.59 11.90 -6.44
N ASN A 81 -5.67 10.95 -6.31
CA ASN A 81 -4.77 10.79 -5.17
C ASN A 81 -3.33 11.29 -5.47
N TYR A 82 -3.16 12.22 -6.42
CA TYR A 82 -1.83 12.69 -6.86
C TYR A 82 -0.98 13.23 -5.71
N THR A 83 -1.61 13.78 -4.67
CA THR A 83 -0.92 14.35 -3.51
C THR A 83 -0.17 13.32 -2.66
N ILE A 84 -0.54 12.05 -2.76
CA ILE A 84 0.13 10.93 -2.08
C ILE A 84 0.82 10.00 -3.08
N SER A 85 0.20 9.71 -4.22
CA SER A 85 0.72 8.78 -5.23
C SER A 85 1.98 9.28 -5.94
N GLN A 86 2.20 10.60 -5.99
CA GLN A 86 3.35 11.23 -6.66
C GLN A 86 4.41 11.73 -5.67
N ARG A 87 4.39 11.28 -4.42
CA ARG A 87 5.30 11.72 -3.36
C ARG A 87 6.01 10.55 -2.68
N ALA A 88 7.22 10.83 -2.21
CA ALA A 88 7.95 9.94 -1.33
C ALA A 88 7.33 9.92 0.08
N PRO A 89 7.49 8.81 0.83
CA PRO A 89 7.12 8.76 2.23
C PRO A 89 7.83 9.84 3.05
N LYS A 90 7.09 10.50 3.96
CA LYS A 90 7.68 11.48 4.87
C LYS A 90 8.63 10.78 5.86
N GLN A 91 9.83 11.32 6.07
CA GLN A 91 10.84 10.71 6.93
C GLN A 91 10.39 10.54 8.39
N ASN A 92 9.66 11.53 8.92
CA ASN A 92 9.18 11.53 10.32
C ASN A 92 7.70 11.11 10.44
N ALA A 93 7.13 10.45 9.42
CA ALA A 93 5.76 9.96 9.50
C ALA A 93 5.66 8.81 10.51
N ARG A 94 4.53 8.77 11.23
CA ARG A 94 4.20 7.63 12.08
C ARG A 94 4.17 6.35 11.24
N ARG A 95 4.77 5.30 11.75
CA ARG A 95 4.68 3.96 11.19
C ARG A 95 3.55 3.21 11.88
N VAL A 96 2.73 2.56 11.07
CA VAL A 96 1.66 1.68 11.51
C VAL A 96 2.10 0.26 11.20
N SER A 97 2.20 -0.59 12.18
CA SER A 97 2.55 -2.00 11.98
C SER A 97 1.39 -2.80 11.38
N PRO A 98 1.64 -3.93 10.71
CA PRO A 98 0.57 -4.84 10.27
C PRO A 98 -0.37 -5.28 11.41
N ARG A 99 0.14 -5.44 12.63
CA ARG A 99 -0.66 -5.79 13.81
C ARG A 99 -1.59 -4.65 14.25
N GLU A 100 -1.17 -3.41 14.15
CA GLU A 100 -2.04 -2.25 14.42
C GLU A 100 -3.17 -2.18 13.39
N VAL A 101 -2.90 -2.41 12.09
CA VAL A 101 -3.95 -2.49 11.07
C VAL A 101 -4.93 -3.63 11.36
N LEU A 102 -4.43 -4.79 11.79
CA LEU A 102 -5.29 -5.91 12.20
C LEU A 102 -6.19 -5.51 13.38
N ALA A 103 -5.64 -4.84 14.39
CA ALA A 103 -6.41 -4.40 15.56
C ALA A 103 -7.53 -3.42 15.18
N ASP A 104 -7.22 -2.43 14.35
CA ASP A 104 -8.20 -1.46 13.84
C ASP A 104 -9.27 -2.16 12.98
N ALA A 105 -8.85 -3.09 12.09
CA ALA A 105 -9.78 -3.85 11.24
C ALA A 105 -10.73 -4.72 12.06
N ALA A 106 -10.24 -5.37 13.12
CA ALA A 106 -11.04 -6.20 14.02
C ALA A 106 -12.01 -5.35 14.85
N GLU A 107 -11.57 -4.21 15.35
CA GLU A 107 -12.44 -3.25 16.06
C GLU A 107 -13.57 -2.75 15.15
N PHE A 108 -13.26 -2.36 13.92
CA PHE A 108 -14.28 -1.94 12.97
C PHE A 108 -15.18 -3.09 12.49
N LYS A 109 -14.68 -4.33 12.47
CA LYS A 109 -15.53 -5.51 12.22
C LYS A 109 -16.60 -5.62 13.27
N ARG A 110 -16.24 -5.47 14.55
CA ARG A 110 -17.14 -5.56 15.70
C ARG A 110 -18.14 -4.40 15.77
N THR A 111 -17.72 -3.17 15.41
CA THR A 111 -18.49 -1.95 15.68
C THR A 111 -19.17 -1.37 14.45
N ARG A 112 -18.68 -1.63 13.24
CA ARG A 112 -19.11 -0.96 12.01
C ARG A 112 -19.25 -1.88 10.80
N GLY A 113 -19.27 -3.20 10.98
CA GLY A 113 -19.45 -4.15 9.88
C GLY A 113 -18.31 -4.15 8.86
N ASN A 114 -17.06 -3.88 9.31
CA ASN A 114 -15.89 -3.99 8.46
C ASN A 114 -15.66 -5.45 8.06
N ILE A 115 -15.47 -5.71 6.76
CA ILE A 115 -15.23 -7.05 6.24
C ILE A 115 -13.75 -7.40 6.09
N GLY A 116 -12.85 -6.41 6.11
CA GLY A 116 -11.43 -6.63 5.91
C GLY A 116 -10.64 -5.38 5.57
N VAL A 117 -9.56 -5.54 4.81
CA VAL A 117 -8.67 -4.45 4.41
C VAL A 117 -8.58 -4.33 2.90
N ALA A 118 -8.73 -3.10 2.39
CA ALA A 118 -8.45 -2.73 1.02
C ALA A 118 -7.14 -1.94 0.92
N TYR A 119 -6.22 -2.43 0.11
CA TYR A 119 -4.97 -1.75 -0.25
C TYR A 119 -5.24 -0.94 -1.51
N THR A 120 -5.26 0.40 -1.40
CA THR A 120 -5.85 1.28 -2.43
C THR A 120 -5.25 2.68 -2.45
N TYR A 121 -5.86 3.62 -3.16
CA TYR A 121 -5.51 5.03 -3.33
C TYR A 121 -4.27 5.30 -4.22
N ASN A 122 -3.33 4.39 -4.29
CA ASN A 122 -2.15 4.37 -5.16
C ASN A 122 -1.86 2.93 -5.59
N GLU A 123 -0.68 2.63 -6.15
CA GLU A 123 -0.31 1.24 -6.46
C GLU A 123 0.23 0.53 -5.21
N PRO A 124 -0.52 -0.39 -4.60
CA PRO A 124 -0.11 -1.08 -3.39
C PRO A 124 1.08 -2.01 -3.58
N LEU A 125 1.27 -2.59 -4.77
CA LEU A 125 2.35 -3.53 -5.03
C LEU A 125 3.74 -2.88 -5.02
N THR A 126 3.83 -1.55 -5.10
CA THR A 126 5.11 -0.86 -4.83
C THR A 126 5.57 -1.02 -3.37
N ASN A 127 4.67 -1.43 -2.47
CA ASN A 127 4.92 -1.72 -1.05
C ASN A 127 4.53 -3.17 -0.70
N TYR A 128 4.75 -4.12 -1.62
CA TYR A 128 4.21 -5.47 -1.54
C TYR A 128 4.58 -6.22 -0.25
N GLU A 129 5.75 -5.95 0.34
CA GLU A 129 6.16 -6.60 1.60
C GLU A 129 5.19 -6.27 2.73
N TYR A 130 4.83 -4.98 2.87
CA TYR A 130 3.87 -4.57 3.88
C TYR A 130 2.46 -5.08 3.58
N VAL A 131 2.07 -5.07 2.29
CA VAL A 131 0.78 -5.64 1.85
C VAL A 131 0.71 -7.12 2.19
N ARG A 132 1.74 -7.89 1.85
CA ARG A 132 1.84 -9.33 2.16
C ARG A 132 1.73 -9.58 3.66
N ASP A 133 2.54 -8.87 4.46
CA ASP A 133 2.61 -9.10 5.90
C ASP A 133 1.28 -8.73 6.58
N THR A 134 0.61 -7.67 6.12
CA THR A 134 -0.72 -7.28 6.62
C THR A 134 -1.80 -8.26 6.14
N ALA A 135 -1.79 -8.62 4.86
CA ALA A 135 -2.80 -9.49 4.26
C ALA A 135 -2.81 -10.88 4.91
N HIS A 136 -1.65 -11.40 5.29
CA HIS A 136 -1.54 -12.65 6.01
C HIS A 136 -2.30 -12.60 7.34
N LEU A 137 -2.06 -11.58 8.15
CA LEU A 137 -2.74 -11.40 9.45
C LEU A 137 -4.26 -11.20 9.29
N ILE A 138 -4.68 -10.43 8.30
CA ILE A 138 -6.11 -10.19 8.00
C ILE A 138 -6.79 -11.49 7.57
N HIS A 139 -6.14 -12.30 6.73
CA HIS A 139 -6.64 -13.59 6.29
C HIS A 139 -6.77 -14.58 7.45
N GLU A 140 -5.76 -14.70 8.30
CA GLU A 140 -5.78 -15.56 9.50
C GLU A 140 -6.91 -15.18 10.47
N ALA A 141 -7.28 -13.89 10.52
CA ALA A 141 -8.40 -13.39 11.34
C ALA A 141 -9.79 -13.59 10.67
N GLY A 142 -9.86 -14.33 9.57
CA GLY A 142 -11.11 -14.60 8.85
C GLY A 142 -11.74 -13.34 8.24
N MET A 143 -10.90 -12.41 7.78
CA MET A 143 -11.30 -11.19 7.08
C MET A 143 -10.78 -11.19 5.64
N VAL A 144 -11.40 -10.37 4.78
CA VAL A 144 -11.04 -10.33 3.36
C VAL A 144 -9.92 -9.32 3.08
N ASN A 145 -9.14 -9.60 2.04
CA ASN A 145 -8.16 -8.69 1.48
C ASN A 145 -8.60 -8.27 0.07
N VAL A 146 -8.60 -6.97 -0.20
CA VAL A 146 -8.92 -6.40 -1.51
C VAL A 146 -7.72 -5.60 -2.01
N LEU A 147 -7.21 -5.93 -3.20
CA LEU A 147 -6.19 -5.15 -3.88
C LEU A 147 -6.83 -4.32 -4.99
N VAL A 148 -6.64 -3.01 -4.92
CA VAL A 148 -6.97 -2.08 -6.01
C VAL A 148 -5.64 -1.69 -6.67
N THR A 149 -5.32 -2.37 -7.74
CA THR A 149 -4.00 -2.35 -8.38
C THR A 149 -4.11 -2.12 -9.89
N ASN A 150 -3.05 -1.62 -10.48
CA ASN A 150 -2.91 -1.51 -11.93
C ASN A 150 -2.23 -2.73 -12.59
N GLY A 151 -1.91 -3.76 -11.81
CA GLY A 151 -1.36 -5.04 -12.29
C GLY A 151 0.15 -5.16 -12.22
#